data_bcafb4cfae9fda5ee71c784203c5a8ed
#
_entry.id   bcafb4cfae9fda5ee71c784203c5a8ed
#
_cell.length_a   1.000
_cell.length_b   1.000
_cell.length_c   1.000
_cell.angle_alpha   90.00
_cell.angle_beta   90.00
_cell.angle_gamma   90.00
#
_symmetry.space_group_name_H-M   'P 1'
#
loop_
_entity.id
_entity.type
_entity.pdbx_description
1 polymer ?
#
loop_
_entity_poly.entity_id
_entity_poly.type
_entity_poly.pdbx_seq_one_letter_code
_entity_poly.pdbx_strand_id
1 'polypeptide(L)'
;MTKSLDDCRSIKDVLTLQQLPLLERRMLLEFVFDKPRAWFISHDDELLSTEMKARLQSLFERRLAGEPLAYLIAQREFMSLKFKVSPAVLIPRPETELLVERAIAFLENLKARGMSRARVLDIGTGSGIIAISIKHYFPEAEVWAVDLSADALTIARENAQNLNADIQFIQSDLFEAFKSLENGFDLIVSNPPYIDRDDRHLQQGDVRFEPLMALTDYADGLTLIRRLIQAAPQFLKSNSSAKALETALWLEHGWDQAAAVRALLTQQGFKQVQSLQDLAGIERISGGLLGLNA
;
A
#
# COMPACT_ATOMS: atom_id res chain seq x y z
N MET A 1 42.44 2.50 3.55
CA MET A 1 41.41 3.45 4.06
C MET A 1 40.20 3.33 3.15
N THR A 2 39.02 3.08 3.68
CA THR A 2 37.78 3.09 2.91
C THR A 2 37.46 4.53 2.52
N LYS A 3 37.28 4.78 1.22
CA LYS A 3 36.91 6.09 0.66
C LYS A 3 35.60 6.56 1.31
N SER A 4 35.59 7.78 1.81
CA SER A 4 34.40 8.42 2.39
C SER A 4 33.72 9.32 1.35
N LEU A 5 32.49 9.76 1.64
CA LEU A 5 31.79 10.73 0.79
C LEU A 5 32.55 12.08 0.72
N ASP A 6 33.30 12.44 1.77
CA ASP A 6 34.12 13.65 1.79
C ASP A 6 35.21 13.64 0.71
N ASP A 7 35.71 12.46 0.37
CA ASP A 7 36.75 12.29 -0.65
C ASP A 7 36.18 12.30 -2.09
N CYS A 8 34.85 12.27 -2.24
CA CYS A 8 34.19 12.23 -3.55
C CYS A 8 34.16 13.62 -4.19
N ARG A 9 34.52 13.68 -5.47
CA ARG A 9 34.47 14.89 -6.29
C ARG A 9 33.42 14.82 -7.40
N SER A 10 33.10 13.61 -7.85
CA SER A 10 32.20 13.35 -8.98
C SER A 10 31.15 12.30 -8.63
N ILE A 11 30.14 12.14 -9.48
CA ILE A 11 29.12 11.08 -9.42
C ILE A 11 29.80 9.71 -9.39
N LYS A 12 30.79 9.48 -10.26
CA LYS A 12 31.54 8.22 -10.34
C LYS A 12 32.19 7.88 -9.00
N ASP A 13 32.73 8.87 -8.30
CA ASP A 13 33.32 8.63 -6.98
C ASP A 13 32.29 8.10 -5.99
N VAL A 14 31.08 8.69 -5.94
CA VAL A 14 29.97 8.22 -5.07
C VAL A 14 29.56 6.80 -5.42
N LEU A 15 29.49 6.48 -6.72
CA LEU A 15 29.14 5.14 -7.18
C LEU A 15 30.16 4.06 -6.80
N THR A 16 31.41 4.44 -6.49
CA THR A 16 32.46 3.51 -6.03
C THR A 16 32.48 3.26 -4.53
N LEU A 17 31.74 4.04 -3.72
CA LEU A 17 31.68 3.86 -2.28
C LEU A 17 31.12 2.47 -1.92
N GLN A 18 31.57 1.93 -0.78
CA GLN A 18 31.13 0.60 -0.30
C GLN A 18 30.18 0.68 0.91
N GLN A 19 29.86 1.89 1.36
CA GLN A 19 29.07 2.13 2.59
C GLN A 19 27.59 1.76 2.43
N LEU A 20 27.05 1.90 1.22
CA LEU A 20 25.66 1.55 0.88
C LEU A 20 25.64 0.65 -0.37
N PRO A 21 24.60 -0.15 -0.59
CA PRO A 21 24.39 -0.88 -1.84
C PRO A 21 24.41 0.05 -3.06
N LEU A 22 24.91 -0.43 -4.19
CA LEU A 22 25.01 0.37 -5.43
C LEU A 22 23.65 0.94 -5.87
N LEU A 23 22.57 0.15 -5.71
CA LEU A 23 21.22 0.60 -6.06
C LEU A 23 20.80 1.80 -5.21
N GLU A 24 21.03 1.76 -3.90
CA GLU A 24 20.67 2.84 -2.99
C GLU A 24 21.47 4.12 -3.30
N ARG A 25 22.77 4.00 -3.57
CA ARG A 25 23.62 5.13 -4.00
C ARG A 25 23.09 5.79 -5.28
N ARG A 26 22.66 4.98 -6.25
CA ARG A 26 22.06 5.49 -7.48
C ARG A 26 20.76 6.25 -7.20
N MET A 27 19.87 5.68 -6.43
CA MET A 27 18.59 6.32 -6.10
C MET A 27 18.80 7.64 -5.34
N LEU A 28 19.76 7.70 -4.43
CA LEU A 28 20.09 8.94 -3.73
C LEU A 28 20.69 10.00 -4.68
N LEU A 29 21.53 9.60 -5.64
CA LEU A 29 22.03 10.50 -6.68
C LEU A 29 20.88 11.00 -7.58
N GLU A 30 20.00 10.11 -8.06
CA GLU A 30 18.83 10.48 -8.85
C GLU A 30 17.97 11.53 -8.12
N PHE A 31 17.76 11.33 -6.81
CA PHE A 31 17.00 12.25 -5.97
C PHE A 31 17.69 13.61 -5.77
N VAL A 32 19.01 13.64 -5.55
CA VAL A 32 19.76 14.89 -5.31
C VAL A 32 19.93 15.71 -6.57
N PHE A 33 20.17 15.04 -7.70
CA PHE A 33 20.36 15.70 -9.00
C PHE A 33 19.05 16.00 -9.73
N ASP A 34 17.94 15.39 -9.30
CA ASP A 34 16.66 15.43 -10.02
C ASP A 34 16.82 15.04 -11.50
N LYS A 35 17.54 13.92 -11.73
CA LYS A 35 17.83 13.39 -13.06
C LYS A 35 17.46 11.91 -13.15
N PRO A 36 16.95 11.46 -14.30
CA PRO A 36 16.62 10.06 -14.50
C PRO A 36 17.89 9.20 -14.59
N ARG A 37 17.78 7.93 -14.23
CA ARG A 37 18.89 6.96 -14.23
C ARG A 37 19.72 6.96 -15.51
N ALA A 38 19.09 7.09 -16.68
CA ALA A 38 19.78 7.10 -17.96
C ALA A 38 20.77 8.27 -18.10
N TRP A 39 20.48 9.42 -17.47
CA TRP A 39 21.35 10.58 -17.52
C TRP A 39 22.72 10.30 -16.89
N PHE A 40 22.77 9.52 -15.82
CA PHE A 40 24.01 9.19 -15.09
C PHE A 40 24.98 8.31 -15.89
N ILE A 41 24.51 7.63 -16.94
CA ILE A 41 25.37 6.79 -17.82
C ILE A 41 26.35 7.64 -18.61
N SER A 42 25.93 8.83 -19.03
CA SER A 42 26.75 9.75 -19.85
C SER A 42 27.32 10.94 -19.05
N HIS A 43 27.06 11.03 -17.76
CA HIS A 43 27.46 12.15 -16.89
C HIS A 43 28.08 11.64 -15.57
N ASP A 44 28.78 10.51 -15.61
CA ASP A 44 29.39 9.93 -14.41
C ASP A 44 30.59 10.74 -13.88
N ASP A 45 31.18 11.58 -14.72
CA ASP A 45 32.27 12.52 -14.43
C ASP A 45 31.78 13.89 -13.92
N GLU A 46 30.47 14.13 -13.91
CA GLU A 46 29.89 15.38 -13.38
C GLU A 46 30.32 15.64 -11.94
N LEU A 47 30.74 16.87 -11.67
CA LEU A 47 31.26 17.27 -10.37
C LEU A 47 30.15 17.56 -9.37
N LEU A 48 30.36 17.18 -8.12
CA LEU A 48 29.46 17.49 -7.02
C LEU A 48 29.65 18.94 -6.57
N SER A 49 28.59 19.74 -6.62
CA SER A 49 28.61 21.03 -5.93
C SER A 49 28.68 20.84 -4.41
N THR A 50 29.14 21.88 -3.70
CA THR A 50 29.18 21.85 -2.22
C THR A 50 27.82 21.54 -1.61
N GLU A 51 26.75 22.09 -2.19
CA GLU A 51 25.36 21.86 -1.74
C GLU A 51 24.92 20.40 -1.98
N MET A 52 25.16 19.87 -3.18
CA MET A 52 24.84 18.48 -3.51
C MET A 52 25.59 17.51 -2.61
N LYS A 53 26.86 17.78 -2.34
CA LYS A 53 27.68 16.97 -1.43
C LYS A 53 27.11 16.99 -0.01
N ALA A 54 26.74 18.15 0.52
CA ALA A 54 26.13 18.26 1.85
C ALA A 54 24.79 17.52 1.93
N ARG A 55 23.95 17.60 0.89
CA ARG A 55 22.69 16.83 0.81
C ARG A 55 22.95 15.33 0.79
N LEU A 56 23.87 14.86 -0.05
CA LEU A 56 24.25 13.44 -0.10
C LEU A 56 24.78 12.96 1.24
N GLN A 57 25.64 13.75 1.91
CA GLN A 57 26.20 13.43 3.22
C GLN A 57 25.08 13.18 4.25
N SER A 58 24.15 14.11 4.37
CA SER A 58 22.99 13.97 5.27
C SER A 58 22.16 12.73 4.96
N LEU A 59 21.89 12.44 3.68
CA LEU A 59 21.10 11.27 3.27
C LEU A 59 21.85 9.97 3.56
N PHE A 60 23.18 9.92 3.34
CA PHE A 60 23.98 8.76 3.65
C PHE A 60 24.00 8.47 5.15
N GLU A 61 24.22 9.49 5.98
CA GLU A 61 24.22 9.36 7.44
C GLU A 61 22.89 8.81 7.95
N ARG A 62 21.76 9.36 7.49
CA ARG A 62 20.43 8.89 7.85
C ARG A 62 20.19 7.46 7.38
N ARG A 63 20.60 7.12 6.14
CA ARG A 63 20.47 5.76 5.62
C ARG A 63 21.33 4.75 6.40
N LEU A 64 22.55 5.12 6.76
CA LEU A 64 23.45 4.29 7.60
C LEU A 64 22.90 4.12 9.02
N ALA A 65 22.13 5.10 9.54
CA ALA A 65 21.38 4.97 10.79
C ALA A 65 20.14 4.06 10.66
N GLY A 66 19.84 3.59 9.43
CA GLY A 66 18.77 2.63 9.12
C GLY A 66 17.45 3.25 8.65
N GLU A 67 17.41 4.58 8.39
CA GLU A 67 16.19 5.20 7.87
C GLU A 67 15.84 4.66 6.49
N PRO A 68 14.56 4.27 6.22
CA PRO A 68 14.15 3.71 4.95
C PRO A 68 14.47 4.61 3.76
N LEU A 69 15.05 4.04 2.71
CA LEU A 69 15.36 4.79 1.50
C LEU A 69 14.12 5.50 0.91
N ALA A 70 12.96 4.85 0.96
CA ALA A 70 11.71 5.42 0.49
C ALA A 70 11.33 6.72 1.22
N TYR A 71 11.59 6.81 2.53
CA TYR A 71 11.37 8.05 3.29
C TYR A 71 12.42 9.12 2.98
N LEU A 72 13.68 8.72 2.75
CA LEU A 72 14.74 9.64 2.39
C LEU A 72 14.48 10.35 1.05
N ILE A 73 13.97 9.61 0.08
CA ILE A 73 13.61 10.15 -1.25
C ILE A 73 12.13 10.55 -1.35
N ALA A 74 11.38 10.37 -0.24
CA ALA A 74 9.95 10.67 -0.12
C ALA A 74 9.07 10.02 -1.21
N GLN A 75 9.49 8.88 -1.77
CA GLN A 75 8.81 8.24 -2.90
C GLN A 75 8.98 6.73 -2.89
N ARG A 76 7.94 6.01 -3.33
CA ARG A 76 7.93 4.57 -3.60
C ARG A 76 7.15 4.29 -4.87
N GLU A 77 7.67 3.40 -5.72
CA GLU A 77 6.93 2.85 -6.86
C GLU A 77 6.04 1.70 -6.40
N PHE A 78 4.81 1.66 -6.90
CA PHE A 78 3.83 0.60 -6.69
C PHE A 78 2.90 0.55 -7.91
N MET A 79 2.63 -0.65 -8.46
CA MET A 79 1.82 -0.79 -9.68
C MET A 79 2.29 0.15 -10.81
N SER A 80 3.60 0.30 -11.02
CA SER A 80 4.21 1.23 -11.99
C SER A 80 3.86 2.72 -11.80
N LEU A 81 3.25 3.09 -10.68
CA LEU A 81 2.93 4.47 -10.31
C LEU A 81 3.88 4.94 -9.21
N LYS A 82 4.20 6.24 -9.20
CA LYS A 82 5.05 6.85 -8.19
C LYS A 82 4.21 7.48 -7.09
N PHE A 83 4.34 6.95 -5.87
CA PHE A 83 3.62 7.44 -4.71
C PHE A 83 4.55 8.21 -3.77
N LYS A 84 4.08 9.35 -3.28
CA LYS A 84 4.70 10.03 -2.15
C LYS A 84 4.50 9.19 -0.89
N VAL A 85 5.56 9.07 -0.10
CA VAL A 85 5.54 8.41 1.21
C VAL A 85 6.25 9.26 2.26
N SER A 86 5.89 9.07 3.51
CA SER A 86 6.50 9.74 4.66
C SER A 86 6.34 8.85 5.90
N PRO A 87 6.96 9.17 7.04
CA PRO A 87 6.74 8.42 8.29
C PRO A 87 5.29 8.40 8.81
N ALA A 88 4.35 9.06 8.13
CA ALA A 88 2.92 9.01 8.43
C ALA A 88 2.20 7.79 7.83
N VAL A 89 2.83 7.06 6.90
CA VAL A 89 2.21 5.95 6.16
C VAL A 89 3.14 4.74 6.04
N LEU A 90 2.55 3.55 5.91
CA LEU A 90 3.28 2.34 5.54
C LEU A 90 3.97 2.53 4.18
N ILE A 91 5.22 2.10 4.06
CA ILE A 91 5.90 2.02 2.76
C ILE A 91 5.24 0.92 1.93
N PRO A 92 4.77 1.21 0.70
CA PRO A 92 4.13 0.22 -0.17
C PRO A 92 4.94 -1.07 -0.32
N ARG A 93 4.28 -2.21 -0.12
CA ARG A 93 4.88 -3.54 -0.26
C ARG A 93 4.51 -4.15 -1.61
N PRO A 94 5.45 -4.84 -2.30
CA PRO A 94 5.15 -5.48 -3.58
C PRO A 94 4.01 -6.51 -3.48
N GLU A 95 3.89 -7.21 -2.36
CA GLU A 95 2.87 -8.22 -2.12
C GLU A 95 1.44 -7.65 -2.17
N THR A 96 1.27 -6.38 -1.81
CA THR A 96 -0.01 -5.67 -1.86
C THR A 96 -0.51 -5.46 -3.31
N GLU A 97 0.38 -5.54 -4.33
CA GLU A 97 -0.02 -5.48 -5.75
C GLU A 97 -1.00 -6.60 -6.10
N LEU A 98 -0.84 -7.79 -5.49
CA LEU A 98 -1.75 -8.92 -5.66
C LEU A 98 -3.21 -8.58 -5.25
N LEU A 99 -3.39 -7.75 -4.20
CA LEU A 99 -4.71 -7.31 -3.78
C LEU A 99 -5.35 -6.38 -4.82
N VAL A 100 -4.56 -5.47 -5.41
CA VAL A 100 -5.04 -4.58 -6.48
C VAL A 100 -5.38 -5.37 -7.73
N GLU A 101 -4.53 -6.30 -8.16
CA GLU A 101 -4.80 -7.18 -9.31
C GLU A 101 -6.08 -7.99 -9.13
N ARG A 102 -6.29 -8.53 -7.92
CA ARG A 102 -7.52 -9.26 -7.59
C ARG A 102 -8.75 -8.37 -7.63
N ALA A 103 -8.64 -7.14 -7.11
CA ALA A 103 -9.71 -6.15 -7.16
C ALA A 103 -10.09 -5.79 -8.61
N ILE A 104 -9.10 -5.52 -9.46
CA ILE A 104 -9.32 -5.21 -10.88
C ILE A 104 -9.99 -6.39 -11.59
N ALA A 105 -9.50 -7.62 -11.40
CA ALA A 105 -10.10 -8.80 -11.99
C ALA A 105 -11.58 -9.00 -11.58
N PHE A 106 -11.92 -8.70 -10.32
CA PHE A 106 -13.30 -8.73 -9.85
C PHE A 106 -14.15 -7.66 -10.54
N LEU A 107 -13.68 -6.43 -10.65
CA LEU A 107 -14.36 -5.31 -11.29
C LEU A 107 -14.58 -5.56 -12.79
N GLU A 108 -13.60 -6.12 -13.48
CA GLU A 108 -13.73 -6.52 -14.89
C GLU A 108 -14.81 -7.61 -15.08
N ASN A 109 -14.92 -8.55 -14.15
CA ASN A 109 -16.00 -9.55 -14.16
C ASN A 109 -17.37 -8.89 -13.98
N LEU A 110 -17.52 -7.95 -13.04
CA LEU A 110 -18.75 -7.19 -12.86
C LEU A 110 -19.13 -6.41 -14.13
N LYS A 111 -18.15 -5.76 -14.76
CA LYS A 111 -18.35 -5.02 -16.02
C LYS A 111 -18.81 -5.95 -17.16
N ALA A 112 -18.19 -7.10 -17.32
CA ALA A 112 -18.58 -8.11 -18.30
C ALA A 112 -20.02 -8.62 -18.10
N ARG A 113 -20.51 -8.58 -16.86
CA ARG A 113 -21.89 -8.94 -16.48
C ARG A 113 -22.88 -7.76 -16.54
N GLY A 114 -22.45 -6.59 -17.07
CA GLY A 114 -23.30 -5.45 -17.35
C GLY A 114 -23.32 -4.37 -16.27
N MET A 115 -22.48 -4.43 -15.25
CA MET A 115 -22.32 -3.35 -14.27
C MET A 115 -21.41 -2.25 -14.84
N SER A 116 -21.96 -1.10 -15.10
CA SER A 116 -21.20 0.02 -15.69
C SER A 116 -20.42 0.85 -14.65
N ARG A 117 -20.77 0.76 -13.37
CA ARG A 117 -20.18 1.59 -12.31
C ARG A 117 -20.21 0.86 -10.99
N ALA A 118 -19.09 0.29 -10.60
CA ALA A 118 -18.93 -0.39 -9.32
C ALA A 118 -18.47 0.57 -8.23
N ARG A 119 -18.96 0.38 -7.00
CA ARG A 119 -18.56 1.13 -5.81
C ARG A 119 -17.53 0.33 -5.03
N VAL A 120 -16.36 0.91 -4.80
CA VAL A 120 -15.23 0.29 -4.11
C VAL A 120 -14.90 1.05 -2.84
N LEU A 121 -14.63 0.35 -1.75
CA LEU A 121 -14.14 0.92 -0.50
C LEU A 121 -12.77 0.33 -0.17
N ASP A 122 -11.78 1.19 0.02
CA ASP A 122 -10.45 0.85 0.55
C ASP A 122 -10.38 1.27 2.03
N ILE A 123 -10.20 0.31 2.93
CA ILE A 123 -10.14 0.53 4.38
C ILE A 123 -8.70 0.47 4.87
N GLY A 124 -8.27 1.51 5.60
CA GLY A 124 -6.88 1.67 6.00
C GLY A 124 -6.00 2.05 4.81
N THR A 125 -6.43 3.07 4.06
CA THR A 125 -5.85 3.40 2.74
C THR A 125 -4.39 3.83 2.80
N GLY A 126 -3.88 4.28 3.95
CA GLY A 126 -2.49 4.73 4.12
C GLY A 126 -2.13 5.83 3.14
N SER A 127 -1.15 5.58 2.28
CA SER A 127 -0.74 6.51 1.21
C SER A 127 -1.67 6.52 0.00
N GLY A 128 -2.77 5.76 0.02
CA GLY A 128 -3.74 5.68 -1.07
C GLY A 128 -3.41 4.67 -2.16
N ILE A 129 -2.38 3.83 -1.98
CA ILE A 129 -1.85 2.97 -3.04
C ILE A 129 -2.89 2.03 -3.65
N ILE A 130 -3.75 1.42 -2.83
CA ILE A 130 -4.78 0.48 -3.31
C ILE A 130 -5.87 1.25 -4.04
N ALA A 131 -6.49 2.23 -3.38
CA ALA A 131 -7.58 3.03 -3.94
C ALA A 131 -7.20 3.72 -5.25
N ILE A 132 -6.02 4.36 -5.27
CA ILE A 132 -5.51 5.11 -6.44
C ILE A 132 -5.18 4.16 -7.59
N SER A 133 -4.53 3.01 -7.30
CA SER A 133 -4.22 2.04 -8.34
C SER A 133 -5.50 1.43 -8.93
N ILE A 134 -6.49 1.08 -8.10
CA ILE A 134 -7.81 0.62 -8.60
C ILE A 134 -8.42 1.69 -9.51
N LYS A 135 -8.45 2.95 -9.09
CA LYS A 135 -9.00 4.06 -9.89
C LYS A 135 -8.26 4.28 -11.18
N HIS A 136 -6.93 4.12 -11.17
CA HIS A 136 -6.07 4.29 -12.34
C HIS A 136 -6.33 3.20 -13.40
N TYR A 137 -6.37 1.92 -12.98
CA TYR A 137 -6.53 0.79 -13.90
C TYR A 137 -7.99 0.45 -14.21
N PHE A 138 -8.93 0.90 -13.38
CA PHE A 138 -10.37 0.77 -13.61
C PHE A 138 -11.08 2.13 -13.39
N PRO A 139 -10.95 3.06 -14.34
CA PRO A 139 -11.41 4.45 -14.19
C PRO A 139 -12.91 4.61 -13.93
N GLU A 140 -13.74 3.65 -14.35
CA GLU A 140 -15.18 3.68 -14.17
C GLU A 140 -15.63 3.44 -12.72
N ALA A 141 -14.75 2.88 -11.86
CA ALA A 141 -15.09 2.66 -10.47
C ALA A 141 -15.34 3.99 -9.73
N GLU A 142 -16.31 3.96 -8.85
CA GLU A 142 -16.54 4.98 -7.83
C GLU A 142 -15.82 4.52 -6.56
N VAL A 143 -14.74 5.22 -6.19
CA VAL A 143 -13.81 4.76 -5.15
C VAL A 143 -13.89 5.65 -3.92
N TRP A 144 -14.10 5.05 -2.77
CA TRP A 144 -13.94 5.61 -1.44
C TRP A 144 -12.71 5.03 -0.77
N ALA A 145 -12.05 5.84 0.03
CA ALA A 145 -10.89 5.42 0.81
C ALA A 145 -10.97 6.01 2.21
N VAL A 146 -10.79 5.17 3.22
CA VAL A 146 -10.83 5.62 4.61
C VAL A 146 -9.55 5.26 5.34
N ASP A 147 -9.20 6.11 6.29
CA ASP A 147 -8.13 5.86 7.24
C ASP A 147 -8.47 6.49 8.59
N LEU A 148 -7.96 5.93 9.67
CA LEU A 148 -8.08 6.51 11.01
C LEU A 148 -7.15 7.73 11.15
N SER A 149 -6.00 7.70 10.46
CA SER A 149 -4.96 8.74 10.49
C SER A 149 -5.29 9.88 9.52
N ALA A 150 -5.46 11.09 10.05
CA ALA A 150 -5.59 12.30 9.24
C ALA A 150 -4.31 12.61 8.44
N ASP A 151 -3.13 12.27 9.00
CA ASP A 151 -1.85 12.47 8.34
C ASP A 151 -1.69 11.52 7.14
N ALA A 152 -2.11 10.26 7.27
CA ALA A 152 -2.15 9.32 6.16
C ALA A 152 -3.07 9.82 5.03
N LEU A 153 -4.27 10.30 5.38
CA LEU A 153 -5.20 10.87 4.41
C LEU A 153 -4.65 12.13 3.71
N THR A 154 -3.80 12.90 4.37
CA THR A 154 -3.13 14.03 3.73
C THR A 154 -2.20 13.54 2.61
N ILE A 155 -1.36 12.52 2.89
CA ILE A 155 -0.50 11.90 1.88
C ILE A 155 -1.32 11.26 0.75
N ALA A 156 -2.41 10.55 1.09
CA ALA A 156 -3.28 9.91 0.10
C ALA A 156 -3.93 10.93 -0.85
N ARG A 157 -4.41 12.07 -0.35
CA ARG A 157 -4.97 13.16 -1.17
C ARG A 157 -3.93 13.78 -2.09
N GLU A 158 -2.71 14.03 -1.61
CA GLU A 158 -1.61 14.52 -2.44
C GLU A 158 -1.26 13.53 -3.56
N ASN A 159 -1.21 12.23 -3.25
CA ASN A 159 -0.99 11.19 -4.25
C ASN A 159 -2.11 11.12 -5.29
N ALA A 160 -3.37 11.19 -4.85
CA ALA A 160 -4.52 11.19 -5.75
C ALA A 160 -4.50 12.41 -6.69
N GLN A 161 -4.16 13.58 -6.17
CA GLN A 161 -4.01 14.79 -6.98
C GLN A 161 -2.88 14.65 -8.01
N ASN A 162 -1.71 14.17 -7.60
CA ASN A 162 -0.56 14.00 -8.49
C ASN A 162 -0.80 12.96 -9.59
N LEU A 163 -1.61 11.93 -9.30
CA LEU A 163 -1.94 10.84 -10.23
C LEU A 163 -3.30 11.02 -10.92
N ASN A 164 -3.97 12.18 -10.74
CA ASN A 164 -5.27 12.51 -11.32
C ASN A 164 -6.36 11.46 -11.02
N ALA A 165 -6.36 10.91 -9.81
CA ALA A 165 -7.33 9.93 -9.35
C ALA A 165 -8.46 10.60 -8.55
N ASP A 166 -9.69 10.52 -9.05
CA ASP A 166 -10.88 11.04 -8.35
C ASP A 166 -11.36 10.02 -7.31
N ILE A 167 -11.07 10.29 -6.02
CA ILE A 167 -11.34 9.41 -4.88
C ILE A 167 -11.94 10.21 -3.73
N GLN A 168 -12.91 9.64 -3.06
CA GLN A 168 -13.52 10.22 -1.86
C GLN A 168 -12.79 9.75 -0.61
N PHE A 169 -11.98 10.64 -0.01
CA PHE A 169 -11.22 10.36 1.22
C PHE A 169 -11.96 10.82 2.46
N ILE A 170 -12.19 9.90 3.41
CA ILE A 170 -12.94 10.16 4.65
C ILE A 170 -12.11 9.64 5.84
N GLN A 171 -12.00 10.43 6.91
CA GLN A 171 -11.43 9.94 8.16
C GLN A 171 -12.47 9.08 8.89
N SER A 172 -12.13 7.82 9.20
CA SER A 172 -13.04 6.87 9.82
C SER A 172 -12.31 5.74 10.54
N ASP A 173 -12.83 5.28 11.66
CA ASP A 173 -12.51 3.94 12.20
C ASP A 173 -13.38 2.91 11.46
N LEU A 174 -12.73 2.16 10.57
CA LEU A 174 -13.39 1.20 9.68
C LEU A 174 -14.62 1.83 8.98
N PHE A 175 -15.81 1.35 9.29
CA PHE A 175 -17.08 1.69 8.63
C PHE A 175 -17.86 2.82 9.31
N GLU A 176 -17.33 3.44 10.36
CA GLU A 176 -18.08 4.41 11.18
C GLU A 176 -18.72 5.55 10.36
N ALA A 177 -18.01 6.03 9.33
CA ALA A 177 -18.50 7.08 8.44
C ALA A 177 -19.65 6.64 7.51
N PHE A 178 -19.94 5.34 7.44
CA PHE A 178 -20.90 4.78 6.49
C PHE A 178 -22.18 4.23 7.14
N LYS A 179 -22.41 4.47 8.42
CA LYS A 179 -23.59 3.97 9.15
C LYS A 179 -24.93 4.37 8.54
N SER A 180 -24.98 5.48 7.80
CA SER A 180 -26.17 5.98 7.11
C SER A 180 -26.14 5.74 5.61
N LEU A 181 -25.25 4.86 5.12
CA LEU A 181 -25.10 4.63 3.69
C LEU A 181 -26.28 3.78 3.15
N GLU A 182 -27.09 4.37 2.25
CA GLU A 182 -28.25 3.67 1.69
C GLU A 182 -27.90 2.59 0.67
N ASN A 183 -26.80 2.76 -0.06
CA ASN A 183 -26.35 1.80 -1.08
C ASN A 183 -24.94 1.34 -0.78
N GLY A 184 -24.76 0.13 -0.32
CA GLY A 184 -23.48 -0.46 0.03
C GLY A 184 -22.43 -0.48 -1.12
N PHE A 185 -21.31 -1.14 -0.89
CA PHE A 185 -20.21 -1.28 -1.83
C PHE A 185 -20.32 -2.61 -2.60
N ASP A 186 -19.81 -2.63 -3.82
CA ASP A 186 -19.67 -3.85 -4.62
C ASP A 186 -18.41 -4.62 -4.23
N LEU A 187 -17.38 -3.87 -3.84
CA LEU A 187 -16.09 -4.41 -3.41
C LEU A 187 -15.57 -3.64 -2.21
N ILE A 188 -15.11 -4.37 -1.20
CA ILE A 188 -14.34 -3.83 -0.09
C ILE A 188 -12.94 -4.46 -0.15
N VAL A 189 -11.91 -3.64 -0.04
CA VAL A 189 -10.50 -4.07 0.04
C VAL A 189 -9.83 -3.48 1.27
N SER A 190 -8.81 -4.15 1.81
CA SER A 190 -8.03 -3.63 2.93
C SER A 190 -6.67 -4.30 3.01
N ASN A 191 -5.65 -3.51 3.32
CA ASN A 191 -4.40 -4.00 3.89
C ASN A 191 -4.31 -3.49 5.33
N PRO A 192 -4.95 -4.16 6.30
CA PRO A 192 -4.99 -3.70 7.68
C PRO A 192 -3.69 -4.03 8.40
N PRO A 193 -3.36 -3.35 9.51
CA PRO A 193 -2.27 -3.76 10.38
C PRO A 193 -2.55 -5.16 10.95
N TYR A 194 -1.63 -6.08 10.68
CA TYR A 194 -1.78 -7.51 11.00
C TYR A 194 -0.61 -8.12 11.80
N ILE A 195 0.35 -7.31 12.22
CA ILE A 195 1.50 -7.80 13.01
C ILE A 195 1.10 -7.86 14.49
N ASP A 196 1.37 -9.00 15.15
CA ASP A 196 1.22 -9.15 16.58
C ASP A 196 2.07 -8.09 17.30
N ARG A 197 1.50 -7.47 18.36
CA ARG A 197 2.19 -6.40 19.12
C ARG A 197 3.51 -6.84 19.74
N ASP A 198 3.67 -8.14 20.03
CA ASP A 198 4.86 -8.71 20.66
C ASP A 198 5.86 -9.24 19.62
N ASP A 199 5.58 -9.08 18.31
CA ASP A 199 6.49 -9.52 17.26
C ASP A 199 7.76 -8.68 17.26
N ARG A 200 8.90 -9.38 17.41
CA ARG A 200 10.23 -8.76 17.41
C ARG A 200 10.58 -7.98 16.13
N HIS A 201 9.94 -8.32 15.01
CA HIS A 201 10.20 -7.63 13.73
C HIS A 201 9.78 -6.16 13.75
N LEU A 202 8.85 -5.75 14.64
CA LEU A 202 8.46 -4.34 14.81
C LEU A 202 9.64 -3.43 15.20
N GLN A 203 10.70 -3.99 15.78
CA GLN A 203 11.89 -3.25 16.22
C GLN A 203 13.12 -3.43 15.31
N GLN A 204 12.96 -4.09 14.16
CA GLN A 204 14.07 -4.46 13.28
C GLN A 204 14.01 -3.74 11.93
N GLY A 205 15.19 -3.54 11.33
CA GLY A 205 15.32 -3.02 9.98
C GLY A 205 14.60 -1.69 9.75
N ASP A 206 14.04 -1.55 8.57
CA ASP A 206 13.30 -0.37 8.12
C ASP A 206 11.95 -0.21 8.84
N VAL A 207 11.33 -1.32 9.27
CA VAL A 207 9.99 -1.37 9.92
C VAL A 207 9.92 -0.49 11.17
N ARG A 208 11.01 -0.40 11.95
CA ARG A 208 11.07 0.44 13.17
C ARG A 208 10.86 1.95 12.93
N PHE A 209 10.95 2.41 11.68
CA PHE A 209 10.71 3.81 11.30
C PHE A 209 9.28 4.06 10.81
N GLU A 210 8.52 2.99 10.58
CA GLU A 210 7.16 3.07 10.07
C GLU A 210 6.17 3.27 11.22
N PRO A 211 5.00 3.90 10.97
CA PRO A 211 4.05 4.18 12.04
C PRO A 211 3.48 2.88 12.61
N LEU A 212 3.60 2.66 13.91
CA LEU A 212 3.14 1.45 14.58
C LEU A 212 1.67 1.12 14.29
N MET A 213 0.81 2.15 14.20
CA MET A 213 -0.61 1.95 13.90
C MET A 213 -0.88 1.38 12.50
N ALA A 214 0.09 1.45 11.59
CA ALA A 214 -0.01 0.83 10.26
C ALA A 214 0.58 -0.59 10.22
N LEU A 215 1.24 -1.03 11.29
CA LEU A 215 1.92 -2.32 11.37
C LEU A 215 1.16 -3.31 12.26
N THR A 216 0.71 -2.87 13.43
CA THR A 216 0.08 -3.72 14.44
C THR A 216 -1.28 -3.19 14.87
N ASP A 217 -2.20 -4.10 15.12
CA ASP A 217 -3.49 -3.82 15.74
C ASP A 217 -3.40 -3.65 17.27
N TYR A 218 -2.18 -3.60 17.82
CA TYR A 218 -1.86 -3.56 19.25
C TYR A 218 -2.37 -4.78 20.05
N ALA A 219 -2.68 -5.87 19.35
CA ALA A 219 -3.18 -7.12 19.93
C ALA A 219 -2.50 -8.33 19.27
N ASP A 220 -3.27 -9.28 18.77
CA ASP A 220 -2.80 -10.55 18.19
C ASP A 220 -2.64 -10.53 16.65
N GLY A 221 -2.68 -9.36 16.05
CA GLY A 221 -2.61 -9.18 14.60
C GLY A 221 -3.88 -9.59 13.83
N LEU A 222 -4.87 -10.14 14.52
CA LEU A 222 -6.16 -10.54 13.92
C LEU A 222 -7.36 -9.74 14.44
N THR A 223 -7.18 -8.92 15.47
CA THR A 223 -8.31 -8.20 16.09
C THR A 223 -8.97 -7.23 15.10
N LEU A 224 -8.18 -6.47 14.35
CA LEU A 224 -8.74 -5.54 13.36
C LEU A 224 -9.35 -6.28 12.16
N ILE A 225 -8.71 -7.34 11.71
CA ILE A 225 -9.22 -8.23 10.65
C ILE A 225 -10.58 -8.82 11.06
N ARG A 226 -10.73 -9.29 12.30
CA ARG A 226 -12.03 -9.79 12.83
C ARG A 226 -13.10 -8.71 12.79
N ARG A 227 -12.81 -7.50 13.29
CA ARG A 227 -13.75 -6.37 13.28
C ARG A 227 -14.20 -6.04 11.86
N LEU A 228 -13.26 -6.00 10.92
CA LEU A 228 -13.51 -5.71 9.52
C LEU A 228 -14.42 -6.76 8.89
N ILE A 229 -14.05 -8.05 9.00
CA ILE A 229 -14.83 -9.17 8.42
C ILE A 229 -16.22 -9.25 9.02
N GLN A 230 -16.37 -9.04 10.32
CA GLN A 230 -17.68 -9.08 11.02
C GLN A 230 -18.61 -7.96 10.56
N ALA A 231 -18.08 -6.78 10.31
CA ALA A 231 -18.87 -5.62 9.91
C ALA A 231 -19.18 -5.56 8.40
N ALA A 232 -18.26 -6.05 7.55
CA ALA A 232 -18.33 -5.91 6.10
C ALA A 232 -19.69 -6.31 5.46
N PRO A 233 -20.38 -7.38 5.88
CA PRO A 233 -21.66 -7.77 5.28
C PRO A 233 -22.74 -6.68 5.33
N GLN A 234 -22.70 -5.79 6.34
CA GLN A 234 -23.67 -4.69 6.48
C GLN A 234 -23.43 -3.55 5.49
N PHE A 235 -22.21 -3.45 4.95
CA PHE A 235 -21.78 -2.38 4.06
C PHE A 235 -21.57 -2.85 2.61
N LEU A 236 -21.63 -4.15 2.36
CA LEU A 236 -21.74 -4.69 1.02
C LEU A 236 -23.19 -4.57 0.52
N LYS A 237 -23.36 -4.32 -0.77
CA LYS A 237 -24.70 -4.23 -1.36
C LYS A 237 -25.50 -5.49 -1.09
N SER A 238 -26.67 -5.33 -0.51
CA SER A 238 -27.66 -6.39 -0.41
C SER A 238 -28.46 -6.43 -1.70
N ASN A 239 -28.31 -7.47 -2.46
CA ASN A 239 -29.01 -7.63 -3.73
C ASN A 239 -30.17 -8.61 -3.58
N SER A 240 -31.40 -8.12 -3.58
CA SER A 240 -32.63 -8.93 -3.46
C SER A 240 -33.22 -9.38 -4.81
N SER A 241 -32.57 -9.07 -5.94
CA SER A 241 -33.08 -9.43 -7.28
C SER A 241 -32.42 -10.66 -7.85
N ALA A 242 -33.14 -11.45 -8.67
CA ALA A 242 -32.62 -12.63 -9.37
C ALA A 242 -31.47 -12.35 -10.36
N LYS A 243 -31.15 -11.07 -10.63
CA LYS A 243 -30.01 -10.62 -11.45
C LYS A 243 -28.88 -10.01 -10.61
N ALA A 244 -28.92 -10.20 -9.30
CA ALA A 244 -27.95 -9.62 -8.39
C ALA A 244 -26.54 -10.10 -8.70
N LEU A 245 -25.63 -9.15 -8.79
CA LEU A 245 -24.21 -9.41 -8.90
C LEU A 245 -23.63 -9.65 -7.51
N GLU A 246 -22.68 -10.55 -7.42
CA GLU A 246 -21.99 -10.84 -6.17
C GLU A 246 -21.19 -9.62 -5.74
N THR A 247 -21.08 -9.42 -4.43
CA THR A 247 -20.19 -8.44 -3.81
C THR A 247 -19.03 -9.15 -3.17
N ALA A 248 -17.92 -8.48 -2.95
CA ALA A 248 -16.70 -9.13 -2.48
C ALA A 248 -16.01 -8.35 -1.35
N LEU A 249 -15.34 -9.12 -0.48
CA LEU A 249 -14.34 -8.62 0.45
C LEU A 249 -13.02 -9.32 0.16
N TRP A 250 -11.94 -8.54 0.01
CA TRP A 250 -10.57 -9.03 -0.10
C TRP A 250 -9.67 -8.25 0.83
N LEU A 251 -8.80 -8.95 1.56
CA LEU A 251 -7.86 -8.32 2.48
C LEU A 251 -6.51 -9.03 2.52
N GLU A 252 -5.47 -8.23 2.75
CA GLU A 252 -4.12 -8.72 3.02
C GLU A 252 -4.00 -9.17 4.47
N HIS A 253 -3.10 -10.12 4.74
CA HIS A 253 -2.82 -10.64 6.07
C HIS A 253 -1.40 -11.20 6.18
N GLY A 254 -0.97 -11.52 7.39
CA GLY A 254 0.32 -12.15 7.66
C GLY A 254 0.44 -13.54 7.04
N TRP A 255 1.67 -13.97 6.83
CA TRP A 255 2.04 -15.22 6.15
C TRP A 255 1.44 -16.49 6.78
N ASP A 256 1.13 -16.48 8.05
CA ASP A 256 0.58 -17.59 8.83
C ASP A 256 -0.90 -17.43 9.20
N GLN A 257 -1.55 -16.33 8.75
CA GLN A 257 -2.91 -15.99 9.17
C GLN A 257 -4.00 -16.48 8.17
N ALA A 258 -3.65 -16.97 7.00
CA ALA A 258 -4.59 -17.32 5.93
C ALA A 258 -5.72 -18.26 6.37
N ALA A 259 -5.39 -19.31 7.12
CA ALA A 259 -6.39 -20.27 7.60
C ALA A 259 -7.40 -19.62 8.55
N ALA A 260 -6.95 -18.76 9.47
CA ALA A 260 -7.80 -18.05 10.40
C ALA A 260 -8.71 -17.06 9.67
N VAL A 261 -8.18 -16.33 8.69
CA VAL A 261 -8.94 -15.37 7.90
C VAL A 261 -10.01 -16.07 7.06
N ARG A 262 -9.70 -17.20 6.40
CA ARG A 262 -10.71 -18.00 5.69
C ARG A 262 -11.82 -18.51 6.61
N ALA A 263 -11.48 -18.94 7.82
CA ALA A 263 -12.47 -19.37 8.81
C ALA A 263 -13.42 -18.24 9.20
N LEU A 264 -12.88 -17.04 9.46
CA LEU A 264 -13.66 -15.85 9.80
C LEU A 264 -14.62 -15.46 8.65
N LEU A 265 -14.11 -15.43 7.41
CA LEU A 265 -14.94 -15.13 6.22
C LEU A 265 -16.09 -16.15 6.07
N THR A 266 -15.79 -17.43 6.20
CA THR A 266 -16.79 -18.50 6.09
C THR A 266 -17.85 -18.38 7.18
N GLN A 267 -17.44 -18.08 8.42
CA GLN A 267 -18.34 -17.87 9.54
C GLN A 267 -19.30 -16.67 9.34
N GLN A 268 -18.83 -15.63 8.62
CA GLN A 268 -19.66 -14.46 8.28
C GLN A 268 -20.50 -14.65 7.00
N GLY A 269 -20.55 -15.87 6.45
CA GLY A 269 -21.42 -16.22 5.32
C GLY A 269 -20.85 -15.95 3.95
N PHE A 270 -19.58 -15.54 3.85
CA PHE A 270 -18.91 -15.44 2.57
C PHE A 270 -18.78 -16.81 1.92
N LYS A 271 -18.95 -16.85 0.60
CA LYS A 271 -18.84 -18.04 -0.25
C LYS A 271 -17.61 -17.95 -1.12
N GLN A 272 -17.20 -19.09 -1.72
CA GLN A 272 -16.01 -19.19 -2.57
C GLN A 272 -14.78 -18.59 -1.88
N VAL A 273 -14.68 -18.78 -0.56
CA VAL A 273 -13.58 -18.28 0.26
C VAL A 273 -12.27 -18.91 -0.16
N GLN A 274 -11.28 -18.09 -0.48
CA GLN A 274 -9.98 -18.56 -0.93
C GLN A 274 -8.87 -17.61 -0.51
N SER A 275 -7.64 -18.10 -0.55
CA SER A 275 -6.44 -17.28 -0.42
C SER A 275 -5.63 -17.34 -1.70
N LEU A 276 -4.92 -16.25 -2.01
CA LEU A 276 -4.01 -16.17 -3.14
C LEU A 276 -2.58 -16.01 -2.62
N GLN A 277 -1.65 -16.63 -3.37
CA GLN A 277 -0.23 -16.64 -3.03
C GLN A 277 0.52 -15.55 -3.80
N ASP A 278 1.54 -15.00 -3.13
CA ASP A 278 2.54 -14.15 -3.78
C ASP A 278 3.49 -14.99 -4.66
N LEU A 279 4.44 -14.32 -5.31
CA LEU A 279 5.44 -14.97 -6.18
C LEU A 279 6.39 -15.94 -5.41
N ALA A 280 6.45 -15.84 -4.09
CA ALA A 280 7.20 -16.76 -3.23
C ALA A 280 6.36 -17.98 -2.81
N GLY A 281 5.09 -18.08 -3.23
CA GLY A 281 4.18 -19.15 -2.87
C GLY A 281 3.58 -19.01 -1.46
N ILE A 282 3.62 -17.81 -0.89
CA ILE A 282 3.08 -17.52 0.45
C ILE A 282 1.69 -16.91 0.30
N GLU A 283 0.69 -17.45 1.00
CA GLU A 283 -0.66 -16.87 1.05
C GLU A 283 -0.62 -15.48 1.69
N ARG A 284 -1.02 -14.45 0.93
CA ARG A 284 -0.95 -13.05 1.34
C ARG A 284 -2.29 -12.36 1.39
N ILE A 285 -3.22 -12.74 0.54
CA ILE A 285 -4.55 -12.16 0.53
C ILE A 285 -5.60 -13.26 0.64
N SER A 286 -6.66 -12.97 1.36
CA SER A 286 -7.84 -13.84 1.46
C SER A 286 -9.10 -13.05 1.22
N GLY A 287 -10.09 -13.70 0.66
CA GLY A 287 -11.37 -13.07 0.41
C GLY A 287 -12.44 -14.05 0.00
N GLY A 288 -13.63 -13.53 -0.21
CA GLY A 288 -14.80 -14.30 -0.61
C GLY A 288 -15.89 -13.41 -1.18
N LEU A 289 -16.92 -14.04 -1.69
CA LEU A 289 -18.10 -13.40 -2.26
C LEU A 289 -19.25 -13.43 -1.25
N LEU A 290 -19.93 -12.31 -1.11
CA LEU A 290 -21.21 -12.26 -0.42
C LEU A 290 -22.30 -12.22 -1.51
N GLY A 291 -22.94 -13.34 -1.72
CA GLY A 291 -23.99 -13.49 -2.70
C GLY A 291 -25.33 -13.75 -2.03
N LEU A 292 -26.38 -13.69 -2.83
CA LEU A 292 -27.72 -14.03 -2.43
C LEU A 292 -27.77 -15.48 -1.91
N ASN A 293 -28.55 -15.67 -0.83
CA ASN A 293 -29.02 -16.99 -0.50
C ASN A 293 -29.78 -17.55 -1.71
N ALA A 294 -29.28 -18.69 -2.21
CA ALA A 294 -29.99 -19.48 -3.21
C ALA A 294 -31.33 -19.95 -2.63
#